data_1800d1772db45aa7fdcb6c44c9b3c112
#
_entry.id   1800d1772db45aa7fdcb6c44c9b3c112
#
_cell.length_a   1.000
_cell.length_b   1.000
_cell.length_c   1.000
_cell.angle_alpha   90.00
_cell.angle_beta   90.00
_cell.angle_gamma   90.00
#
_symmetry.space_group_name_H-M   'P 1'
#
loop_
_entity.id
_entity.type
_entity.pdbx_description
1 polymer ?
#
loop_
_entity_poly.entity_id
_entity_poly.type
_entity_poly.pdbx_seq_one_letter_code
_entity_poly.pdbx_strand_id
1 'polypeptide(L)'
;MVAAFKPAEHPVNARDKAELAELVKELAVVRGKVILSSGKEADYYVDLRRVTMHSRASRLIGSLLRELTADWDYVAAGGLTLGADPVGTAIMHADGREINAFTVRKEKKKHGMQRQVEGPDVVGKKVLVVEDTTTTGNSPLTAVRVLRDLGAE
;
A
#
# COMPACT_ATOMS: atom_id res chain seq x y z
N MET A 1 14.98 14.90 1.58
CA MET A 1 15.16 14.50 3.00
C MET A 1 13.99 13.59 3.32
N VAL A 2 14.24 12.31 3.62
CA VAL A 2 13.17 11.37 4.01
C VAL A 2 12.73 11.81 5.40
N ALA A 3 11.48 12.26 5.53
CA ALA A 3 10.92 12.53 6.84
C ALA A 3 10.97 11.22 7.65
N ALA A 4 11.56 11.28 8.85
CA ALA A 4 11.56 10.15 9.75
C ALA A 4 10.11 9.75 10.06
N PHE A 5 9.82 8.46 10.00
CA PHE A 5 8.54 7.91 10.45
C PHE A 5 8.29 8.38 11.89
N LYS A 6 7.31 9.24 12.08
CA LYS A 6 6.73 9.51 13.39
C LYS A 6 5.45 8.68 13.48
N PRO A 7 5.36 7.72 14.41
CA PRO A 7 4.09 7.07 14.68
C PRO A 7 3.05 8.14 15.04
N ALA A 8 1.80 7.93 14.63
CA ALA A 8 0.71 8.82 15.02
C ALA A 8 0.69 8.96 16.54
N GLU A 9 0.54 10.18 17.04
CA GLU A 9 0.44 10.47 18.47
C GLU A 9 -0.88 9.94 19.07
N HIS A 10 -1.85 9.57 18.20
CA HIS A 10 -3.14 9.02 18.59
C HIS A 10 -3.16 7.49 18.42
N PRO A 11 -3.69 6.75 19.39
CA PRO A 11 -3.84 5.31 19.25
C PRO A 11 -4.83 5.00 18.14
N VAL A 12 -4.38 4.20 17.18
CA VAL A 12 -5.23 3.60 16.16
C VAL A 12 -6.34 2.78 16.83
N ASN A 13 -7.55 2.78 16.28
CA ASN A 13 -8.70 2.04 16.84
C ASN A 13 -8.31 0.58 17.15
N ALA A 14 -8.20 0.26 18.45
CA ALA A 14 -7.70 -1.03 18.93
C ALA A 14 -8.61 -2.20 18.52
N ARG A 15 -9.94 -1.98 18.46
CA ARG A 15 -10.92 -2.98 18.04
C ARG A 15 -10.75 -3.31 16.57
N ASP A 16 -10.68 -2.32 15.72
CA ASP A 16 -10.54 -2.49 14.28
C ASP A 16 -9.20 -3.12 13.92
N LYS A 17 -8.13 -2.74 14.65
CA LYS A 17 -6.81 -3.37 14.51
C LYS A 17 -6.84 -4.85 14.91
N ALA A 18 -7.54 -5.21 16.00
CA ALA A 18 -7.66 -6.60 16.42
C ALA A 18 -8.48 -7.42 15.41
N GLU A 19 -9.59 -6.87 14.91
CA GLU A 19 -10.41 -7.52 13.87
C GLU A 19 -9.60 -7.74 12.59
N LEU A 20 -8.85 -6.74 12.14
CA LEU A 20 -7.98 -6.89 10.96
C LEU A 20 -6.92 -7.97 11.18
N ALA A 21 -6.32 -8.05 12.38
CA ALA A 21 -5.33 -9.07 12.69
C ALA A 21 -5.90 -10.50 12.62
N GLU A 22 -7.14 -10.72 13.05
CA GLU A 22 -7.80 -12.02 12.90
C GLU A 22 -8.10 -12.34 11.43
N LEU A 23 -8.59 -11.37 10.66
CA LEU A 23 -8.80 -11.54 9.21
C LEU A 23 -7.49 -11.85 8.46
N VAL A 24 -6.37 -11.25 8.86
CA VAL A 24 -5.05 -11.56 8.29
C VAL A 24 -4.68 -13.02 8.58
N LYS A 25 -4.84 -13.49 9.82
CA LYS A 25 -4.55 -14.88 10.19
C LYS A 25 -5.41 -15.88 9.41
N GLU A 26 -6.70 -15.58 9.30
CA GLU A 26 -7.67 -16.44 8.64
C GLU A 26 -7.46 -16.51 7.13
N LEU A 27 -7.29 -15.35 6.48
CA LEU A 27 -7.34 -15.24 5.02
C LEU A 27 -5.97 -15.31 4.35
N ALA A 28 -4.94 -14.70 4.96
CA ALA A 28 -3.64 -14.55 4.30
C ALA A 28 -2.72 -15.75 4.47
N VAL A 29 -2.83 -16.48 5.58
CA VAL A 29 -1.92 -17.59 5.87
C VAL A 29 -2.32 -18.83 5.10
N VAL A 30 -1.55 -19.16 4.07
CA VAL A 30 -1.70 -20.40 3.30
C VAL A 30 -0.70 -21.42 3.82
N ARG A 31 -1.20 -22.48 4.43
CA ARG A 31 -0.36 -23.59 4.94
C ARG A 31 -0.09 -24.61 3.83
N GLY A 32 1.11 -25.14 3.82
CA GLY A 32 1.58 -26.14 2.86
C GLY A 32 2.98 -25.82 2.35
N LYS A 33 3.64 -26.80 1.75
CA LYS A 33 4.97 -26.61 1.16
C LYS A 33 4.88 -25.65 -0.03
N VAL A 34 5.58 -24.54 0.05
CA VAL A 34 5.67 -23.52 -1.00
C VAL A 34 7.15 -23.22 -1.26
N ILE A 35 7.48 -22.96 -2.52
CA ILE A 35 8.80 -22.46 -2.90
C ILE A 35 8.71 -20.93 -2.96
N LEU A 36 9.47 -20.26 -2.12
CA LEU A 36 9.56 -18.82 -2.09
C LEU A 36 10.32 -18.29 -3.31
N SER A 37 10.19 -17.00 -3.61
CA SER A 37 10.94 -16.34 -4.70
C SER A 37 12.46 -16.44 -4.55
N SER A 38 12.94 -16.70 -3.34
CA SER A 38 14.35 -16.97 -3.03
C SER A 38 14.79 -18.41 -3.38
N GLY A 39 13.86 -19.28 -3.83
CA GLY A 39 14.09 -20.71 -4.06
C GLY A 39 14.06 -21.59 -2.79
N LYS A 40 13.83 -20.99 -1.62
CA LYS A 40 13.74 -21.73 -0.35
C LYS A 40 12.34 -22.33 -0.17
N GLU A 41 12.28 -23.55 0.39
CA GLU A 41 11.02 -24.14 0.83
C GLU A 41 10.56 -23.50 2.14
N ALA A 42 9.24 -23.30 2.26
CA ALA A 42 8.57 -22.87 3.47
C ALA A 42 7.30 -23.70 3.68
N ASP A 43 6.91 -23.86 4.94
CA ASP A 43 5.69 -24.60 5.31
C ASP A 43 4.44 -23.74 5.28
N TYR A 44 4.58 -22.46 5.02
CA TYR A 44 3.48 -21.51 4.86
C TYR A 44 3.90 -20.35 3.96
N TYR A 45 2.91 -19.70 3.38
CA TYR A 45 3.03 -18.46 2.62
C TYR A 45 1.98 -17.45 3.11
N VAL A 46 2.35 -16.17 3.14
CA VAL A 46 1.43 -15.09 3.49
C VAL A 46 1.07 -14.31 2.23
N ASP A 47 -0.19 -14.41 1.81
CA ASP A 47 -0.75 -13.67 0.67
C ASP A 47 -1.71 -12.60 1.15
N LEU A 48 -1.21 -11.38 1.36
CA LEU A 48 -2.04 -10.27 1.84
C LEU A 48 -3.03 -9.74 0.81
N ARG A 49 -2.89 -10.07 -0.47
CA ARG A 49 -3.90 -9.71 -1.49
C ARG A 49 -5.26 -10.33 -1.19
N ARG A 50 -5.27 -11.50 -0.55
CA ARG A 50 -6.49 -12.13 -0.05
C ARG A 50 -7.19 -11.32 1.05
N VAL A 51 -6.46 -10.46 1.74
CA VAL A 51 -6.96 -9.56 2.78
C VAL A 51 -7.26 -8.18 2.20
N THR A 52 -6.32 -7.60 1.46
CA THR A 52 -6.48 -6.25 0.91
C THR A 52 -7.64 -6.12 -0.06
N MET A 53 -8.01 -7.24 -0.74
CA MET A 53 -9.17 -7.32 -1.63
C MET A 53 -10.43 -7.89 -0.95
N HIS A 54 -10.40 -8.23 0.34
CA HIS A 54 -11.56 -8.72 1.07
C HIS A 54 -12.45 -7.55 1.52
N SER A 55 -13.74 -7.61 1.29
CA SER A 55 -14.69 -6.50 1.47
C SER A 55 -14.65 -5.86 2.87
N ARG A 56 -14.57 -6.65 3.93
CA ARG A 56 -14.49 -6.15 5.31
C ARG A 56 -13.09 -5.67 5.66
N ALA A 57 -12.06 -6.46 5.33
CA ALA A 57 -10.68 -6.14 5.66
C ALA A 57 -10.19 -4.89 4.92
N SER A 58 -10.56 -4.71 3.65
CA SER A 58 -10.21 -3.51 2.87
C SER A 58 -10.71 -2.22 3.55
N ARG A 59 -11.94 -2.22 4.08
CA ARG A 59 -12.47 -1.07 4.83
C ARG A 59 -11.67 -0.79 6.09
N LEU A 60 -11.33 -1.82 6.86
CA LEU A 60 -10.49 -1.69 8.05
C LEU A 60 -9.10 -1.14 7.70
N ILE A 61 -8.49 -1.66 6.64
CA ILE A 61 -7.18 -1.18 6.16
C ILE A 61 -7.25 0.31 5.84
N GLY A 62 -8.24 0.74 5.08
CA GLY A 62 -8.42 2.16 4.73
C GLY A 62 -8.56 3.05 5.96
N SER A 63 -9.48 2.71 6.87
CA SER A 63 -9.72 3.49 8.11
C SER A 63 -8.48 3.53 9.00
N LEU A 64 -7.85 2.38 9.25
CA LEU A 64 -6.67 2.30 10.12
C LEU A 64 -5.45 3.04 9.54
N LEU A 65 -5.24 2.97 8.22
CA LEU A 65 -4.16 3.73 7.59
C LEU A 65 -4.43 5.23 7.60
N ARG A 66 -5.68 5.65 7.45
CA ARG A 66 -6.06 7.07 7.59
C ARG A 66 -5.81 7.58 9.01
N GLU A 67 -6.16 6.80 10.04
CA GLU A 67 -5.84 7.13 11.42
C GLU A 67 -4.33 7.20 11.65
N LEU A 68 -3.58 6.19 11.19
CA LEU A 68 -2.14 6.11 11.34
C LEU A 68 -1.39 7.28 10.68
N THR A 69 -1.94 7.83 9.61
CA THR A 69 -1.34 8.91 8.82
C THR A 69 -2.11 10.23 8.94
N ALA A 70 -2.91 10.38 10.01
CA ALA A 70 -3.77 11.56 10.18
C ALA A 70 -2.99 12.88 10.16
N ASP A 71 -1.80 12.89 10.76
CA ASP A 71 -0.92 14.06 10.84
C ASP A 71 -0.02 14.25 9.60
N TRP A 72 -0.16 13.39 8.59
CA TRP A 72 0.66 13.48 7.38
C TRP A 72 -0.06 14.28 6.30
N ASP A 73 0.69 15.20 5.70
CA ASP A 73 0.20 16.04 4.62
C ASP A 73 0.46 15.36 3.26
N TYR A 74 -0.51 14.60 2.75
CA TYR A 74 -0.48 13.99 1.42
C TYR A 74 -1.86 14.09 0.75
N VAL A 75 -1.88 14.11 -0.57
CA VAL A 75 -3.11 14.26 -1.38
C VAL A 75 -3.46 13.02 -2.19
N ALA A 76 -2.55 12.05 -2.25
CA ALA A 76 -2.78 10.79 -2.95
C ALA A 76 -2.00 9.65 -2.29
N ALA A 77 -2.53 8.42 -2.37
CA ALA A 77 -1.89 7.22 -1.85
C ALA A 77 -1.84 6.13 -2.93
N GLY A 78 -0.76 5.37 -2.98
CA GLY A 78 -0.59 4.28 -3.94
C GLY A 78 0.81 3.68 -3.88
N GLY A 79 1.18 2.88 -4.86
CA GLY A 79 2.48 2.25 -4.88
C GLY A 79 2.65 1.33 -6.08
N LEU A 80 3.57 0.37 -5.96
CA LEU A 80 3.89 -0.53 -7.07
C LEU A 80 2.75 -1.54 -7.27
N THR A 81 2.26 -1.61 -8.51
CA THR A 81 1.25 -2.61 -8.88
C THR A 81 1.80 -4.04 -8.71
N LEU A 82 1.06 -5.00 -8.25
CA LEU A 82 -0.37 -5.10 -7.95
C LEU A 82 -0.67 -4.92 -6.44
N GLY A 83 0.28 -5.18 -5.55
CA GLY A 83 0.07 -5.27 -4.10
C GLY A 83 -0.43 -3.97 -3.49
N ALA A 84 0.10 -2.83 -3.92
CA ALA A 84 -0.27 -1.52 -3.40
C ALA A 84 -1.64 -1.02 -3.87
N ASP A 85 -2.14 -1.49 -5.02
CA ASP A 85 -3.35 -0.94 -5.65
C ASP A 85 -4.59 -1.03 -4.74
N PRO A 86 -4.94 -2.19 -4.15
CA PRO A 86 -6.09 -2.28 -3.26
C PRO A 86 -5.90 -1.49 -1.96
N VAL A 87 -4.67 -1.34 -1.48
CA VAL A 87 -4.36 -0.54 -0.27
C VAL A 87 -4.59 0.95 -0.54
N GLY A 88 -4.05 1.48 -1.64
CA GLY A 88 -4.27 2.86 -2.07
C GLY A 88 -5.76 3.16 -2.29
N THR A 89 -6.48 2.24 -2.92
CA THR A 89 -7.93 2.34 -3.14
C THR A 89 -8.71 2.33 -1.82
N ALA A 90 -8.30 1.49 -0.84
CA ALA A 90 -8.91 1.47 0.48
C ALA A 90 -8.75 2.81 1.21
N ILE A 91 -7.57 3.43 1.14
CA ILE A 91 -7.31 4.77 1.70
C ILE A 91 -8.19 5.82 1.02
N MET A 92 -8.31 5.77 -0.31
CA MET A 92 -9.14 6.69 -1.10
C MET A 92 -10.61 6.66 -0.66
N HIS A 93 -11.15 5.46 -0.40
CA HIS A 93 -12.56 5.27 -0.03
C HIS A 93 -12.86 5.40 1.48
N ALA A 94 -11.84 5.51 2.33
CA ALA A 94 -12.04 5.70 3.75
C ALA A 94 -12.51 7.13 4.08
N ASP A 95 -13.30 7.26 5.15
CA ASP A 95 -13.86 8.53 5.59
C ASP A 95 -12.78 9.58 5.89
N GLY A 96 -13.16 10.85 5.76
CA GLY A 96 -12.32 12.00 6.06
C GLY A 96 -12.03 12.86 4.83
N ARG A 97 -10.84 13.50 4.80
CA ARG A 97 -10.43 14.36 3.68
C ARG A 97 -10.32 13.59 2.37
N GLU A 98 -10.55 14.23 1.25
CA GLU A 98 -10.39 13.62 -0.06
C GLU A 98 -8.93 13.28 -0.33
N ILE A 99 -8.68 12.00 -0.64
CA ILE A 99 -7.38 11.46 -1.03
C ILE A 99 -7.57 10.68 -2.32
N ASN A 100 -6.77 10.97 -3.33
CA ASN A 100 -6.76 10.23 -4.58
C ASN A 100 -5.98 8.90 -4.43
N ALA A 101 -6.19 7.97 -5.35
CA ALA A 101 -5.32 6.81 -5.51
C ALA A 101 -4.49 6.93 -6.79
N PHE A 102 -3.28 6.38 -6.78
CA PHE A 102 -2.44 6.21 -7.96
C PHE A 102 -1.80 4.81 -7.98
N THR A 103 -1.35 4.40 -9.15
CA THR A 103 -0.64 3.13 -9.34
C THR A 103 0.70 3.39 -10.04
N VAL A 104 1.76 2.76 -9.55
CA VAL A 104 3.08 2.75 -10.19
C VAL A 104 3.27 1.42 -10.91
N ARG A 105 3.47 1.47 -12.22
CA ARG A 105 3.74 0.28 -13.05
C ARG A 105 5.20 -0.17 -12.87
N LYS A 106 5.43 -1.48 -12.89
CA LYS A 106 6.79 -2.04 -12.84
C LYS A 106 7.66 -1.57 -14.01
N GLU A 107 7.03 -1.42 -15.18
CA GLU A 107 7.68 -0.97 -16.41
C GLU A 107 6.87 0.14 -17.08
N LYS A 108 7.59 1.00 -17.82
CA LYS A 108 6.95 2.02 -18.64
C LYS A 108 6.07 1.36 -19.73
N LYS A 109 4.94 1.96 -20.04
CA LYS A 109 4.06 1.52 -21.11
C LYS A 109 4.80 1.60 -22.45
N LYS A 110 4.79 0.53 -23.23
CA LYS A 110 5.48 0.48 -24.54
C LYS A 110 4.75 1.28 -25.62
N HIS A 111 3.46 1.57 -25.43
CA HIS A 111 2.61 2.28 -26.37
C HIS A 111 1.79 3.37 -25.66
N GLY A 112 1.36 4.39 -26.43
CA GLY A 112 0.61 5.53 -25.92
C GLY A 112 1.51 6.53 -25.18
N MET A 113 1.00 7.16 -24.12
CA MET A 113 1.72 8.23 -23.40
C MET A 113 2.92 7.74 -22.56
N GLN A 114 3.33 6.48 -22.65
CA GLN A 114 4.47 5.85 -21.97
C GLN A 114 4.56 6.15 -20.47
N ARG A 115 3.42 6.42 -19.83
CA ARG A 115 3.35 6.74 -18.39
C ARG A 115 3.68 5.51 -17.55
N GLN A 116 4.43 5.71 -16.49
CA GLN A 116 4.70 4.70 -15.48
C GLN A 116 3.83 4.88 -14.24
N VAL A 117 3.26 6.06 -14.04
CA VAL A 117 2.29 6.34 -12.98
C VAL A 117 0.92 6.56 -13.62
N GLU A 118 -0.09 5.85 -13.12
CA GLU A 118 -1.48 5.95 -13.56
C GLU A 118 -2.33 6.55 -12.43
N GLY A 119 -3.36 7.31 -12.81
CA GLY A 119 -4.23 8.03 -11.87
C GLY A 119 -4.18 9.53 -12.08
N PRO A 120 -4.69 10.32 -11.10
CA PRO A 120 -4.58 11.76 -11.10
C PRO A 120 -3.14 12.24 -11.08
N ASP A 121 -2.91 13.47 -11.57
CA ASP A 121 -1.58 14.07 -11.58
C ASP A 121 -1.00 14.21 -10.16
N VAL A 122 0.25 13.78 -10.00
CA VAL A 122 0.99 13.78 -8.73
C VAL A 122 2.25 14.68 -8.75
N VAL A 123 2.53 15.34 -9.88
CA VAL A 123 3.69 16.23 -10.01
C VAL A 123 3.59 17.39 -9.04
N GLY A 124 4.65 17.66 -8.29
CA GLY A 124 4.72 18.71 -7.26
C GLY A 124 3.78 18.48 -6.07
N LYS A 125 3.28 17.27 -5.89
CA LYS A 125 2.37 16.93 -4.78
C LYS A 125 3.01 15.95 -3.82
N LYS A 126 2.70 16.11 -2.55
CA LYS A 126 3.06 15.13 -1.53
C LYS A 126 2.17 13.90 -1.65
N VAL A 127 2.78 12.74 -1.73
CA VAL A 127 2.07 11.48 -1.91
C VAL A 127 2.54 10.43 -0.90
N LEU A 128 1.62 9.55 -0.51
CA LEU A 128 1.90 8.42 0.37
C LEU A 128 2.15 7.15 -0.46
N VAL A 129 3.34 6.58 -0.31
CA VAL A 129 3.64 5.26 -0.89
C VAL A 129 3.25 4.16 0.09
N VAL A 130 2.48 3.21 -0.37
CA VAL A 130 2.00 2.06 0.39
C VAL A 130 2.39 0.74 -0.28
N GLU A 131 2.35 -0.35 0.49
CA GLU A 131 2.56 -1.71 0.01
C GLU A 131 1.72 -2.67 0.84
N ASP A 132 1.37 -3.85 0.31
CA ASP A 132 0.67 -4.90 1.06
C ASP A 132 1.62 -5.64 2.00
N THR A 133 2.78 -6.05 1.50
CA THR A 133 3.86 -6.69 2.28
C THR A 133 5.23 -6.20 1.81
N THR A 134 6.20 -6.24 2.70
CA THR A 134 7.59 -5.98 2.32
C THR A 134 8.55 -6.94 3.02
N THR A 135 9.61 -7.33 2.30
CA THR A 135 10.74 -8.11 2.85
C THR A 135 12.01 -7.28 2.79
N THR A 136 12.46 -6.95 1.59
CA THR A 136 13.67 -6.14 1.34
C THR A 136 13.39 -4.67 1.16
N GLY A 137 12.13 -4.27 1.02
CA GLY A 137 11.72 -2.91 0.71
C GLY A 137 11.88 -2.50 -0.76
N ASN A 138 12.27 -3.41 -1.65
CA ASN A 138 12.53 -3.06 -3.05
C ASN A 138 11.30 -2.52 -3.79
N SER A 139 10.11 -3.09 -3.55
CA SER A 139 8.88 -2.65 -4.22
C SER A 139 8.52 -1.20 -3.85
N PRO A 140 8.34 -0.84 -2.57
CA PRO A 140 8.01 0.54 -2.21
C PRO A 140 9.14 1.51 -2.58
N LEU A 141 10.41 1.13 -2.45
CA LEU A 141 11.52 1.99 -2.87
C LEU A 141 11.56 2.21 -4.39
N THR A 142 11.15 1.23 -5.19
CA THR A 142 11.00 1.41 -6.64
C THR A 142 9.89 2.41 -6.95
N ALA A 143 8.74 2.32 -6.29
CA ALA A 143 7.67 3.30 -6.44
C ALA A 143 8.13 4.71 -6.06
N VAL A 144 8.84 4.85 -4.93
CA VAL A 144 9.40 6.14 -4.49
C VAL A 144 10.34 6.75 -5.53
N ARG A 145 11.25 5.94 -6.14
CA ARG A 145 12.17 6.45 -7.19
C ARG A 145 11.39 6.95 -8.40
N VAL A 146 10.45 6.16 -8.90
CA VAL A 146 9.62 6.53 -10.06
C VAL A 146 8.86 7.84 -9.81
N LEU A 147 8.26 7.97 -8.61
CA LEU A 147 7.50 9.17 -8.24
C LEU A 147 8.39 10.41 -8.13
N ARG A 148 9.58 10.28 -7.54
CA ARG A 148 10.55 11.37 -7.46
C ARG A 148 11.09 11.77 -8.83
N ASP A 149 11.38 10.81 -9.70
CA ASP A 149 11.81 11.08 -11.09
C ASP A 149 10.72 11.79 -11.88
N LEU A 150 9.44 11.57 -11.54
CA LEU A 150 8.29 12.27 -12.09
C LEU A 150 8.10 13.67 -11.49
N GLY A 151 8.69 13.98 -10.34
CA GLY A 151 8.59 15.25 -9.64
C GLY A 151 7.53 15.29 -8.52
N ALA A 152 7.10 14.14 -8.00
CA ALA A 152 6.30 14.06 -6.77
C ALA A 152 7.18 14.24 -5.53
N GLU A 153 6.54 14.69 -4.42
CA GLU A 153 7.17 14.90 -3.12
C GLU A 153 6.79 13.80 -2.11
#